data_b6ad182c991658e14d95ac48a79b308e
#
_entry.id   b6ad182c991658e14d95ac48a79b308e
#
_cell.length_a   1.000
_cell.length_b   1.000
_cell.length_c   1.000
_cell.angle_alpha   90.00
_cell.angle_beta   90.00
_cell.angle_gamma   90.00
#
_symmetry.space_group_name_H-M   'P 1'
#
loop_
_entity.id
_entity.type
_entity.pdbx_description
1 polymer ?
#
loop_
_entity_poly.entity_id
_entity_poly.type
_entity_poly.pdbx_seq_one_letter_code
_entity_poly.pdbx_strand_id
1 'polypeptide(L)'
;MNDTPEELTTVDGTVKSIVFRNDENGFTILHVTLADDGRFRLAQREVTVLGTCAAAWEGEELHATGQWVNDPVRGRQFKAKSISCIPPKSTEGVRRYLASGLIYGIGPVLANRIVDKFGADTMDVLEHHSGRLREIPKLGPKKIEKIREAWREARGTRELMIFTQTYGISVAQTTKIYRRYGPDSIAVIKADPYRLSRDIWGIGFTTADRIARAVGMPHDSPLRARASIVHTLQTEADEAGHCWTSEPDLLLHAQELVGISVEKLAEALAAEVDAGRVVREDGRIFMKDLFFAENRVAAKLRQLLDAPQSFGEIDPERAIKWWEQKTGFTLAPAQLNAVRLALRSKVCIVTGGPGVGKTTIIRALVEIYGARRVGGKPVIKVLLSAPTGRAAKRMTESTGVPAVTVHRLLKYNPQTNEFTYNADNPVSGDVFVFDETSMVDI
;
A
#
# COMPACT_ATOMS: atom_id res chain seq x y z
N MET A 1 -43.45 -1.76 -12.79
CA MET A 1 -42.86 -0.84 -11.82
C MET A 1 -42.54 0.41 -12.61
N ASN A 2 -43.24 1.49 -12.33
CA ASN A 2 -43.10 2.75 -13.05
C ASN A 2 -41.79 3.45 -12.59
N ASP A 3 -40.78 3.44 -13.44
CA ASP A 3 -39.67 4.36 -13.34
C ASP A 3 -40.13 5.76 -13.79
N THR A 4 -40.62 6.53 -12.83
CA THR A 4 -40.75 7.98 -13.01
C THR A 4 -39.33 8.54 -13.00
N PRO A 5 -38.93 9.40 -13.95
CA PRO A 5 -37.61 10.05 -13.90
C PRO A 5 -37.49 10.84 -12.60
N GLU A 6 -36.52 10.45 -11.75
CA GLU A 6 -36.24 11.16 -10.50
C GLU A 6 -35.81 12.59 -10.83
N GLU A 7 -36.64 13.59 -10.48
CA GLU A 7 -36.30 15.01 -10.65
C GLU A 7 -35.09 15.35 -9.77
N LEU A 8 -33.94 15.51 -10.41
CA LEU A 8 -32.73 16.02 -9.75
C LEU A 8 -32.89 17.50 -9.46
N THR A 9 -32.73 17.88 -8.21
CA THR A 9 -32.77 19.26 -7.75
C THR A 9 -31.34 19.78 -7.59
N THR A 10 -31.14 21.08 -7.79
CA THR A 10 -29.86 21.76 -7.51
C THR A 10 -29.95 22.54 -6.21
N VAL A 11 -28.85 22.55 -5.47
CA VAL A 11 -28.68 23.28 -4.22
C VAL A 11 -27.37 24.06 -4.29
N ASP A 12 -27.46 25.38 -4.07
CA ASP A 12 -26.33 26.30 -3.98
C ASP A 12 -26.20 26.83 -2.55
N GLY A 13 -24.98 26.97 -2.07
CA GLY A 13 -24.74 27.44 -0.70
C GLY A 13 -23.26 27.59 -0.36
N THR A 14 -22.99 27.88 0.90
CA THR A 14 -21.63 27.98 1.43
C THR A 14 -21.38 26.85 2.46
N VAL A 15 -20.28 26.18 2.36
CA VAL A 15 -19.85 25.15 3.32
C VAL A 15 -19.59 25.81 4.67
N LYS A 16 -20.40 25.47 5.67
CA LYS A 16 -20.27 25.96 7.04
C LYS A 16 -19.27 25.15 7.85
N SER A 17 -19.38 23.82 7.76
CA SER A 17 -18.45 22.89 8.40
C SER A 17 -18.47 21.52 7.73
N ILE A 18 -17.38 20.80 7.89
CA ILE A 18 -17.24 19.40 7.46
C ILE A 18 -17.50 18.52 8.67
N VAL A 19 -18.62 17.79 8.66
CA VAL A 19 -19.02 16.89 9.77
C VAL A 19 -18.25 15.57 9.70
N PHE A 20 -18.08 15.04 8.49
CA PHE A 20 -17.41 13.78 8.24
C PHE A 20 -16.80 13.77 6.84
N ARG A 21 -15.63 13.12 6.71
CA ARG A 21 -15.02 12.79 5.43
C ARG A 21 -14.37 11.42 5.50
N ASN A 22 -14.66 10.61 4.50
CA ASN A 22 -13.95 9.35 4.27
C ASN A 22 -12.88 9.59 3.20
N ASP A 23 -11.61 9.51 3.59
CA ASP A 23 -10.47 9.78 2.71
C ASP A 23 -10.24 8.68 1.66
N GLU A 24 -10.84 7.49 1.81
CA GLU A 24 -10.69 6.40 0.86
C GLU A 24 -11.60 6.56 -0.35
N ASN A 25 -12.86 6.95 -0.14
CA ASN A 25 -13.87 7.04 -1.19
C ASN A 25 -14.39 8.46 -1.45
N GLY A 26 -13.93 9.46 -0.67
CA GLY A 26 -14.32 10.85 -0.80
C GLY A 26 -15.76 11.16 -0.32
N PHE A 27 -16.45 10.20 0.32
CA PHE A 27 -17.76 10.45 0.90
C PHE A 27 -17.66 11.47 2.00
N THR A 28 -18.48 12.53 1.90
CA THR A 28 -18.41 13.68 2.80
C THR A 28 -19.82 14.05 3.29
N ILE A 29 -19.91 14.45 4.54
CA ILE A 29 -21.10 15.04 5.16
C ILE A 29 -20.77 16.49 5.48
N LEU A 30 -21.49 17.41 4.88
CA LEU A 30 -21.27 18.84 4.99
C LEU A 30 -22.48 19.52 5.63
N HIS A 31 -22.25 20.44 6.55
CA HIS A 31 -23.23 21.46 6.89
C HIS A 31 -23.08 22.62 5.94
N VAL A 32 -24.15 22.99 5.27
CA VAL A 32 -24.16 24.01 4.23
C VAL A 32 -25.21 25.08 4.57
N THR A 33 -24.84 26.35 4.44
CA THR A 33 -25.77 27.46 4.48
C THR A 33 -26.23 27.76 3.04
N LEU A 34 -27.49 27.53 2.75
CA LEU A 34 -28.06 27.73 1.41
C LEU A 34 -28.00 29.19 0.98
N ALA A 35 -27.80 29.43 -0.30
CA ALA A 35 -27.89 30.76 -0.91
C ALA A 35 -29.29 31.35 -0.74
N ASP A 36 -29.37 32.65 -0.67
CA ASP A 36 -30.64 33.38 -0.57
C ASP A 36 -31.27 33.56 -1.95
N ASP A 37 -32.01 32.58 -2.38
CA ASP A 37 -32.75 32.57 -3.64
C ASP A 37 -34.27 32.77 -3.46
N GLY A 38 -34.69 33.08 -2.23
CA GLY A 38 -36.10 33.27 -1.86
C GLY A 38 -36.90 31.97 -1.67
N ARG A 39 -36.35 30.82 -1.94
CA ARG A 39 -37.02 29.49 -1.84
C ARG A 39 -37.11 28.97 -0.43
N PHE A 40 -36.20 29.40 0.50
CA PHE A 40 -36.12 28.88 1.86
C PHE A 40 -36.26 29.99 2.91
N ARG A 41 -36.98 29.71 3.99
CA ARG A 41 -37.04 30.62 5.15
C ARG A 41 -35.71 30.61 5.89
N LEU A 42 -35.35 31.71 6.55
CA LEU A 42 -34.10 31.88 7.30
C LEU A 42 -33.74 30.67 8.22
N ALA A 43 -34.74 30.14 8.92
CA ALA A 43 -34.54 28.96 9.80
C ALA A 43 -34.32 27.61 9.05
N GLN A 44 -34.52 27.57 7.73
CA GLN A 44 -34.38 26.39 6.90
C GLN A 44 -33.17 26.44 5.97
N ARG A 45 -32.30 27.44 6.13
CA ARG A 45 -31.13 27.65 5.26
C ARG A 45 -29.93 26.79 5.65
N GLU A 46 -29.91 26.20 6.85
CA GLU A 46 -28.86 25.26 7.24
C GLU A 46 -29.29 23.82 6.90
N VAL A 47 -28.54 23.19 6.05
CA VAL A 47 -28.83 21.88 5.50
C VAL A 47 -27.64 20.95 5.63
N THR A 48 -27.88 19.66 5.88
CA THR A 48 -26.88 18.62 5.76
C THR A 48 -26.86 18.09 4.32
N VAL A 49 -25.73 18.20 3.65
CA VAL A 49 -25.48 17.65 2.30
C VAL A 49 -24.58 16.43 2.45
N LEU A 50 -25.02 15.31 1.83
CA LEU A 50 -24.27 14.04 1.83
C LEU A 50 -23.93 13.68 0.39
N GLY A 51 -22.70 13.32 0.13
CA GLY A 51 -22.27 12.88 -1.20
C GLY A 51 -20.76 12.73 -1.30
N THR A 52 -20.30 12.35 -2.48
CA THR A 52 -18.86 12.27 -2.76
C THR A 52 -18.36 13.61 -3.26
N CYS A 53 -17.32 14.14 -2.60
CA CYS A 53 -16.67 15.39 -2.99
C CYS A 53 -15.16 15.25 -2.88
N ALA A 54 -14.42 15.60 -3.95
CA ALA A 54 -12.95 15.51 -3.97
C ALA A 54 -12.30 16.45 -2.98
N ALA A 55 -12.82 17.67 -2.94
CA ALA A 55 -12.25 18.75 -2.16
C ALA A 55 -13.37 19.66 -1.70
N ALA A 56 -13.59 19.75 -0.41
CA ALA A 56 -14.47 20.73 0.20
C ALA A 56 -13.76 21.31 1.42
N TRP A 57 -13.83 22.62 1.59
CA TRP A 57 -13.33 23.34 2.76
C TRP A 57 -14.38 24.30 3.28
N GLU A 58 -14.28 24.62 4.55
CA GLU A 58 -15.17 25.59 5.19
C GLU A 58 -15.04 26.95 4.51
N GLY A 59 -16.17 27.60 4.24
CA GLY A 59 -16.24 28.89 3.55
C GLY A 59 -16.36 28.82 2.03
N GLU A 60 -16.14 27.68 1.40
CA GLU A 60 -16.28 27.49 -0.06
C GLU A 60 -17.74 27.59 -0.51
N GLU A 61 -17.92 28.04 -1.74
CA GLU A 61 -19.23 27.97 -2.41
C GLU A 61 -19.46 26.56 -2.93
N LEU A 62 -20.59 25.98 -2.54
CA LEU A 62 -21.01 24.64 -2.92
C LEU A 62 -22.12 24.72 -3.96
N HIS A 63 -21.96 23.91 -5.02
CA HIS A 63 -23.00 23.58 -5.97
C HIS A 63 -23.23 22.09 -5.95
N ALA A 64 -24.43 21.63 -5.60
CA ALA A 64 -24.76 20.21 -5.51
C ALA A 64 -26.01 19.87 -6.29
N THR A 65 -25.99 18.74 -7.00
CA THR A 65 -27.15 18.19 -7.70
C THR A 65 -27.51 16.84 -7.08
N GLY A 66 -28.79 16.66 -6.75
CA GLY A 66 -29.24 15.45 -6.05
C GLY A 66 -30.71 15.51 -5.68
N GLN A 67 -31.04 14.86 -4.56
CA GLN A 67 -32.42 14.72 -4.09
C GLN A 67 -32.54 15.02 -2.60
N TRP A 68 -33.67 15.56 -2.23
CA TRP A 68 -34.04 15.73 -0.82
C TRP A 68 -34.52 14.38 -0.25
N VAL A 69 -33.92 13.96 0.86
CA VAL A 69 -34.30 12.76 1.60
C VAL A 69 -34.67 13.12 3.02
N ASN A 70 -35.62 12.40 3.59
CA ASN A 70 -36.00 12.59 4.98
C ASN A 70 -35.49 11.41 5.82
N ASP A 71 -34.45 11.66 6.60
CA ASP A 71 -33.87 10.64 7.49
C ASP A 71 -34.72 10.57 8.79
N PRO A 72 -35.14 9.39 9.24
CA PRO A 72 -35.99 9.26 10.45
C PRO A 72 -35.37 9.84 11.72
N VAL A 73 -34.03 9.86 11.80
CA VAL A 73 -33.30 10.30 13.00
C VAL A 73 -32.73 11.71 12.83
N ARG A 74 -32.27 12.04 11.62
CA ARG A 74 -31.50 13.27 11.35
C ARG A 74 -32.33 14.33 10.59
N GLY A 75 -33.57 14.03 10.25
CA GLY A 75 -34.46 14.95 9.55
C GLY A 75 -34.14 15.12 8.06
N ARG A 76 -34.51 16.26 7.51
CA ARG A 76 -34.36 16.55 6.08
C ARG A 76 -32.92 16.79 5.70
N GLN A 77 -32.40 16.00 4.75
CA GLN A 77 -31.03 16.06 4.24
C GLN A 77 -31.03 16.11 2.72
N PHE A 78 -29.96 16.61 2.13
CA PHE A 78 -29.76 16.60 0.67
C PHE A 78 -28.75 15.52 0.29
N LYS A 79 -29.22 14.46 -0.37
CA LYS A 79 -28.37 13.39 -0.90
C LYS A 79 -27.89 13.79 -2.30
N ALA A 80 -26.67 14.28 -2.37
CA ALA A 80 -26.07 14.73 -3.60
C ALA A 80 -25.56 13.58 -4.46
N LYS A 81 -25.86 13.61 -5.75
CA LYS A 81 -25.27 12.77 -6.80
C LYS A 81 -23.93 13.35 -7.26
N SER A 82 -23.83 14.69 -7.28
CA SER A 82 -22.58 15.42 -7.55
C SER A 82 -22.46 16.62 -6.61
N ILE A 83 -21.23 16.88 -6.15
CA ILE A 83 -20.87 18.06 -5.35
C ILE A 83 -19.66 18.72 -6.00
N SER A 84 -19.75 20.01 -6.27
CA SER A 84 -18.66 20.85 -6.73
C SER A 84 -18.48 22.00 -5.73
N CYS A 85 -17.26 22.19 -5.24
CA CYS A 85 -16.90 23.32 -4.38
C CYS A 85 -15.92 24.22 -5.12
N ILE A 86 -16.15 25.54 -5.06
CA ILE A 86 -15.29 26.55 -5.65
C ILE A 86 -14.81 27.54 -4.57
N PRO A 87 -13.64 28.18 -4.75
CA PRO A 87 -13.15 29.18 -3.82
C PRO A 87 -14.22 30.27 -3.53
N PRO A 88 -14.29 30.73 -2.28
CA PRO A 88 -15.30 31.69 -1.88
C PRO A 88 -15.09 33.05 -2.57
N LYS A 89 -16.20 33.67 -2.98
CA LYS A 89 -16.23 35.04 -3.52
C LYS A 89 -16.63 36.08 -2.46
N SER A 90 -17.40 35.64 -1.47
CA SER A 90 -17.84 36.56 -0.39
C SER A 90 -16.73 36.77 0.62
N THR A 91 -16.60 37.97 1.18
CA THR A 91 -15.61 38.33 2.20
C THR A 91 -15.70 37.40 3.43
N GLU A 92 -16.92 37.05 3.85
CA GLU A 92 -17.14 36.16 4.96
C GLU A 92 -16.72 34.70 4.63
N GLY A 93 -16.99 34.25 3.42
CA GLY A 93 -16.51 32.95 2.92
C GLY A 93 -14.99 32.87 2.89
N VAL A 94 -14.33 33.91 2.38
CA VAL A 94 -12.86 34.03 2.37
C VAL A 94 -12.28 33.97 3.78
N ARG A 95 -12.95 34.66 4.73
CA ARG A 95 -12.56 34.64 6.15
C ARG A 95 -12.56 33.23 6.73
N ARG A 96 -13.63 32.49 6.53
CA ARG A 96 -13.76 31.08 6.99
C ARG A 96 -12.77 30.16 6.28
N TYR A 97 -12.62 30.31 4.98
CA TYR A 97 -11.70 29.56 4.16
C TYR A 97 -10.26 29.67 4.67
N LEU A 98 -9.79 30.90 4.94
CA LEU A 98 -8.46 31.12 5.48
C LEU A 98 -8.30 30.63 6.93
N ALA A 99 -9.38 30.69 7.72
CA ALA A 99 -9.37 30.25 9.12
C ALA A 99 -9.49 28.73 9.29
N SER A 100 -9.88 27.98 8.24
CA SER A 100 -10.14 26.53 8.28
C SER A 100 -8.92 25.65 8.61
N GLY A 101 -7.71 26.23 8.64
CA GLY A 101 -6.46 25.51 8.82
C GLY A 101 -5.87 24.91 7.55
N LEU A 102 -6.49 25.10 6.40
CA LEU A 102 -6.01 24.66 5.08
C LEU A 102 -4.61 25.21 4.77
N ILE A 103 -4.37 26.47 5.15
CA ILE A 103 -3.12 27.17 4.84
C ILE A 103 -2.27 27.23 6.10
N TYR A 104 -1.21 26.45 6.14
CA TYR A 104 -0.30 26.43 7.28
C TYR A 104 0.23 27.84 7.59
N GLY A 105 0.08 28.24 8.85
CA GLY A 105 0.53 29.56 9.32
C GLY A 105 -0.54 30.66 9.28
N ILE A 106 -1.72 30.41 8.72
CA ILE A 106 -2.90 31.29 8.83
C ILE A 106 -3.89 30.65 9.80
N GLY A 107 -3.97 31.20 11.01
CA GLY A 107 -5.04 30.86 11.95
C GLY A 107 -6.14 31.93 11.94
N PRO A 108 -7.25 31.74 12.71
CA PRO A 108 -8.41 32.63 12.69
C PRO A 108 -8.07 34.10 12.90
N VAL A 109 -7.17 34.43 13.82
CA VAL A 109 -6.75 35.81 14.09
C VAL A 109 -6.05 36.46 12.88
N LEU A 110 -5.18 35.71 12.22
CA LEU A 110 -4.48 36.26 11.04
C LEU A 110 -5.37 36.28 9.83
N ALA A 111 -6.27 35.32 9.64
CA ALA A 111 -7.28 35.32 8.59
C ALA A 111 -8.15 36.55 8.69
N ASN A 112 -8.64 36.91 9.90
CA ASN A 112 -9.40 38.13 10.13
C ASN A 112 -8.62 39.38 9.70
N ARG A 113 -7.35 39.50 10.14
CA ARG A 113 -6.51 40.66 9.82
C ARG A 113 -6.21 40.79 8.32
N ILE A 114 -6.04 39.68 7.62
CA ILE A 114 -5.84 39.66 6.16
C ILE A 114 -7.11 40.17 5.47
N VAL A 115 -8.24 39.58 5.82
CA VAL A 115 -9.53 39.92 5.19
C VAL A 115 -9.99 41.35 5.55
N ASP A 116 -9.77 41.78 6.79
CA ASP A 116 -10.08 43.19 7.19
C ASP A 116 -9.24 44.21 6.40
N LYS A 117 -8.00 43.86 6.03
CA LYS A 117 -7.10 44.71 5.25
C LYS A 117 -7.44 44.75 3.76
N PHE A 118 -7.72 43.57 3.17
CA PHE A 118 -7.82 43.44 1.70
C PHE A 118 -9.25 43.18 1.21
N GLY A 119 -10.19 42.85 2.09
CA GLY A 119 -11.60 42.64 1.72
C GLY A 119 -11.79 41.62 0.61
N ALA A 120 -12.48 42.00 -0.44
CA ALA A 120 -12.75 41.19 -1.63
C ALA A 120 -11.47 40.82 -2.40
N ASP A 121 -10.41 41.63 -2.32
CA ASP A 121 -9.16 41.40 -3.04
C ASP A 121 -8.25 40.36 -2.34
N THR A 122 -8.66 39.82 -1.20
CA THR A 122 -7.83 38.91 -0.38
C THR A 122 -7.31 37.72 -1.17
N MET A 123 -8.16 37.09 -1.97
CA MET A 123 -7.78 35.91 -2.75
C MET A 123 -6.77 36.28 -3.85
N ASP A 124 -6.99 37.40 -4.53
CA ASP A 124 -6.07 37.92 -5.54
C ASP A 124 -4.70 38.30 -4.95
N VAL A 125 -4.71 38.93 -3.77
CA VAL A 125 -3.49 39.28 -3.04
C VAL A 125 -2.69 38.05 -2.69
N LEU A 126 -3.32 36.97 -2.19
CA LEU A 126 -2.64 35.73 -1.88
C LEU A 126 -2.08 35.03 -3.14
N GLU A 127 -2.83 35.12 -4.24
CA GLU A 127 -2.51 34.47 -5.51
C GLU A 127 -1.39 35.17 -6.28
N HIS A 128 -1.58 36.46 -6.52
CA HIS A 128 -0.76 37.23 -7.45
C HIS A 128 0.10 38.31 -6.79
N HIS A 129 -0.30 38.79 -5.63
CA HIS A 129 0.27 39.97 -4.99
C HIS A 129 0.70 39.73 -3.54
N SER A 130 1.19 38.50 -3.22
CA SER A 130 1.54 38.10 -1.86
C SER A 130 2.57 39.00 -1.16
N GLY A 131 3.32 39.82 -1.91
CA GLY A 131 4.18 40.87 -1.37
C GLY A 131 3.43 41.94 -0.57
N ARG A 132 2.14 42.18 -0.88
CA ARG A 132 1.28 43.10 -0.16
C ARG A 132 0.93 42.65 1.27
N LEU A 133 1.15 41.38 1.60
CA LEU A 133 1.01 40.89 2.98
C LEU A 133 1.90 41.65 3.98
N ARG A 134 2.94 42.35 3.49
CA ARG A 134 3.78 43.24 4.32
C ARG A 134 3.00 44.42 4.88
N GLU A 135 1.88 44.79 4.28
CA GLU A 135 0.99 45.86 4.76
C GLU A 135 0.26 45.51 6.07
N ILE A 136 0.30 44.19 6.45
CA ILE A 136 -0.34 43.72 7.68
C ILE A 136 0.64 43.91 8.86
N PRO A 137 0.26 44.67 9.90
CA PRO A 137 1.12 44.90 11.04
C PRO A 137 1.59 43.58 11.71
N LYS A 138 2.85 43.51 12.16
CA LYS A 138 3.47 42.34 12.83
C LYS A 138 3.50 41.06 12.00
N LEU A 139 3.46 41.15 10.66
CA LEU A 139 3.68 40.00 9.76
C LEU A 139 5.06 40.15 9.13
N GLY A 140 6.05 39.40 9.68
CA GLY A 140 7.43 39.46 9.22
C GLY A 140 7.69 38.68 7.92
N PRO A 141 8.78 39.01 7.18
CA PRO A 141 9.07 38.42 5.87
C PRO A 141 9.17 36.89 5.87
N LYS A 142 9.76 36.29 6.90
CA LYS A 142 9.82 34.81 7.04
C LYS A 142 8.44 34.17 7.13
N LYS A 143 7.48 34.83 7.77
CA LYS A 143 6.12 34.31 7.91
C LYS A 143 5.33 34.50 6.62
N ILE A 144 5.57 35.58 5.89
CA ILE A 144 4.98 35.82 4.57
C ILE A 144 5.43 34.75 3.58
N GLU A 145 6.73 34.39 3.58
CA GLU A 145 7.25 33.32 2.71
C GLU A 145 6.60 31.98 3.02
N LYS A 146 6.50 31.60 4.30
CA LYS A 146 5.80 30.38 4.70
C LYS A 146 4.33 30.35 4.28
N ILE A 147 3.62 31.48 4.37
CA ILE A 147 2.22 31.59 3.92
C ILE A 147 2.15 31.40 2.40
N ARG A 148 3.07 32.00 1.66
CA ARG A 148 3.13 31.89 0.20
C ARG A 148 3.40 30.45 -0.25
N GLU A 149 4.31 29.75 0.41
CA GLU A 149 4.59 28.33 0.17
C GLU A 149 3.35 27.48 0.48
N ALA A 150 2.75 27.66 1.66
CA ALA A 150 1.55 26.92 2.07
C ALA A 150 0.34 27.19 1.18
N TRP A 151 0.17 28.43 0.70
CA TRP A 151 -0.88 28.78 -0.27
C TRP A 151 -0.69 28.03 -1.58
N ARG A 152 0.53 28.03 -2.12
CA ARG A 152 0.87 27.33 -3.37
C ARG A 152 0.65 25.82 -3.25
N GLU A 153 1.04 25.24 -2.12
CA GLU A 153 0.85 23.83 -1.81
C GLU A 153 -0.65 23.48 -1.71
N ALA A 154 -1.43 24.25 -0.98
CA ALA A 154 -2.86 24.03 -0.82
C ALA A 154 -3.60 24.09 -2.16
N ARG A 155 -3.25 25.07 -3.01
CA ARG A 155 -3.80 25.19 -4.36
C ARG A 155 -3.43 24.02 -5.25
N GLY A 156 -2.16 23.64 -5.30
CA GLY A 156 -1.70 22.53 -6.13
C GLY A 156 -2.33 21.19 -5.71
N THR A 157 -2.46 20.97 -4.40
CA THR A 157 -3.17 19.81 -3.88
C THR A 157 -4.63 19.78 -4.30
N ARG A 158 -5.31 20.92 -4.26
CA ARG A 158 -6.70 21.03 -4.67
C ARG A 158 -6.89 20.76 -6.16
N GLU A 159 -6.09 21.39 -7.03
CA GLU A 159 -6.14 21.15 -8.47
C GLU A 159 -5.92 19.66 -8.79
N LEU A 160 -4.97 19.02 -8.10
CA LEU A 160 -4.72 17.60 -8.23
C LEU A 160 -5.92 16.76 -7.73
N MET A 161 -6.56 17.12 -6.61
CA MET A 161 -7.75 16.43 -6.10
C MET A 161 -8.90 16.46 -7.09
N ILE A 162 -9.18 17.62 -7.68
CA ILE A 162 -10.21 17.77 -8.71
C ILE A 162 -9.87 16.92 -9.93
N PHE A 163 -8.61 16.95 -10.38
CA PHE A 163 -8.15 16.15 -11.51
C PHE A 163 -8.28 14.65 -11.22
N THR A 164 -7.80 14.19 -10.08
CA THR A 164 -7.74 12.74 -9.75
C THR A 164 -9.12 12.16 -9.44
N GLN A 165 -10.05 12.94 -8.90
CA GLN A 165 -11.42 12.48 -8.63
C GLN A 165 -12.13 12.00 -9.90
N THR A 166 -11.91 12.68 -11.03
CA THR A 166 -12.48 12.29 -12.33
C THR A 166 -12.12 10.86 -12.71
N TYR A 167 -11.01 10.35 -12.18
CA TYR A 167 -10.48 9.02 -12.44
C TYR A 167 -10.68 8.03 -11.29
N GLY A 168 -11.46 8.40 -10.26
CA GLY A 168 -11.77 7.54 -9.12
C GLY A 168 -10.54 7.24 -8.24
N ILE A 169 -9.56 8.14 -8.19
CA ILE A 169 -8.43 8.06 -7.27
C ILE A 169 -8.89 8.64 -5.92
N SER A 170 -8.61 7.92 -4.84
CA SER A 170 -8.99 8.36 -3.50
C SER A 170 -8.18 9.59 -3.04
N VAL A 171 -8.74 10.34 -2.08
CA VAL A 171 -8.05 11.49 -1.47
C VAL A 171 -6.72 11.08 -0.84
N ALA A 172 -6.67 9.92 -0.18
CA ALA A 172 -5.45 9.37 0.41
C ALA A 172 -4.36 9.08 -0.65
N GLN A 173 -4.76 8.50 -1.79
CA GLN A 173 -3.85 8.28 -2.92
C GLN A 173 -3.40 9.60 -3.55
N THR A 174 -4.31 10.57 -3.73
CA THR A 174 -3.98 11.90 -4.24
C THR A 174 -2.96 12.62 -3.35
N THR A 175 -3.11 12.52 -2.04
CA THR A 175 -2.14 13.08 -1.10
C THR A 175 -0.75 12.43 -1.25
N LYS A 176 -0.68 11.11 -1.45
CA LYS A 176 0.59 10.41 -1.72
C LYS A 176 1.20 10.88 -3.06
N ILE A 177 0.38 11.06 -4.09
CA ILE A 177 0.81 11.57 -5.41
C ILE A 177 1.41 12.98 -5.25
N TYR A 178 0.73 13.87 -4.56
CA TYR A 178 1.23 15.23 -4.33
C TYR A 178 2.53 15.26 -3.51
N ARG A 179 2.64 14.42 -2.47
CA ARG A 179 3.88 14.27 -1.69
C ARG A 179 5.05 13.79 -2.55
N ARG A 180 4.78 12.96 -3.56
CA ARG A 180 5.81 12.38 -4.43
C ARG A 180 6.26 13.32 -5.53
N TYR A 181 5.33 14.03 -6.18
CA TYR A 181 5.58 14.83 -7.39
C TYR A 181 5.39 16.34 -7.19
N GLY A 182 4.82 16.75 -6.06
CA GLY A 182 4.58 18.16 -5.76
C GLY A 182 3.67 18.84 -6.78
N PRO A 183 3.96 20.12 -7.12
CA PRO A 183 3.19 20.89 -8.08
C PRO A 183 3.13 20.30 -9.49
N ASP A 184 4.12 19.47 -9.86
CA ASP A 184 4.22 18.87 -11.19
C ASP A 184 3.36 17.59 -11.35
N SER A 185 2.61 17.19 -10.31
CA SER A 185 1.83 15.95 -10.27
C SER A 185 0.96 15.76 -11.50
N ILE A 186 0.20 16.78 -11.91
CA ILE A 186 -0.69 16.68 -13.09
C ILE A 186 0.09 16.52 -14.38
N ALA A 187 1.20 17.27 -14.52
CA ALA A 187 2.07 17.14 -15.70
C ALA A 187 2.71 15.76 -15.81
N VAL A 188 3.18 15.23 -14.68
CA VAL A 188 3.75 13.87 -14.59
C VAL A 188 2.70 12.81 -14.96
N ILE A 189 1.47 12.92 -14.43
CA ILE A 189 0.39 11.97 -14.73
C ILE A 189 0.01 12.02 -16.21
N LYS A 190 -0.08 13.22 -16.79
CA LYS A 190 -0.41 13.37 -18.23
C LYS A 190 0.69 12.85 -19.14
N ALA A 191 1.96 12.98 -18.74
CA ALA A 191 3.10 12.50 -19.52
C ALA A 191 3.26 10.98 -19.46
N ASP A 192 3.14 10.38 -18.27
CA ASP A 192 3.24 8.93 -18.04
C ASP A 192 2.36 8.51 -16.86
N PRO A 193 1.08 8.17 -17.10
CA PRO A 193 0.16 7.71 -16.05
C PRO A 193 0.64 6.44 -15.33
N TYR A 194 1.41 5.59 -16.01
CA TYR A 194 1.90 4.33 -15.44
C TYR A 194 3.00 4.51 -14.38
N ARG A 195 3.56 5.73 -14.26
CA ARG A 195 4.41 6.05 -13.11
C ARG A 195 3.66 5.93 -11.79
N LEU A 196 2.35 6.15 -11.78
CA LEU A 196 1.53 5.99 -10.58
C LEU A 196 1.59 4.56 -10.03
N SER A 197 1.52 3.56 -10.91
CA SER A 197 1.59 2.15 -10.49
C SER A 197 2.98 1.73 -10.01
N ARG A 198 4.03 2.41 -10.45
CA ARG A 198 5.41 2.17 -10.02
C ARG A 198 5.79 2.90 -8.73
N ASP A 199 5.33 4.14 -8.58
CA ASP A 199 5.83 5.06 -7.57
C ASP A 199 4.88 5.22 -6.35
N ILE A 200 3.61 4.80 -6.48
CA ILE A 200 2.57 5.03 -5.44
C ILE A 200 1.95 3.71 -5.02
N TRP A 201 2.30 3.26 -3.84
CA TRP A 201 1.71 2.04 -3.29
C TRP A 201 0.18 2.14 -3.15
N GLY A 202 -0.52 1.14 -3.70
CA GLY A 202 -1.97 1.05 -3.74
C GLY A 202 -2.61 1.62 -5.02
N ILE A 203 -1.81 2.06 -6.01
CA ILE A 203 -2.28 2.35 -7.37
C ILE A 203 -1.70 1.29 -8.30
N GLY A 204 -2.55 0.36 -8.76
CA GLY A 204 -2.16 -0.70 -9.69
C GLY A 204 -2.29 -0.29 -11.16
N PHE A 205 -1.88 -1.20 -12.05
CA PHE A 205 -1.95 -1.05 -13.51
C PHE A 205 -3.35 -0.66 -13.99
N THR A 206 -4.41 -1.35 -13.52
CA THR A 206 -5.79 -1.09 -13.95
C THR A 206 -6.22 0.35 -13.72
N THR A 207 -5.83 0.94 -12.58
CA THR A 207 -6.13 2.35 -12.29
C THR A 207 -5.32 3.28 -13.17
N ALA A 208 -4.02 3.02 -13.34
CA ALA A 208 -3.15 3.78 -14.21
C ALA A 208 -3.60 3.72 -15.69
N ASP A 209 -4.03 2.55 -16.18
CA ASP A 209 -4.54 2.33 -17.55
C ASP A 209 -5.85 3.10 -17.80
N ARG A 210 -6.75 3.13 -16.80
CA ARG A 210 -7.97 3.95 -16.87
C ARG A 210 -7.66 5.42 -17.00
N ILE A 211 -6.68 5.92 -16.24
CA ILE A 211 -6.22 7.32 -16.32
C ILE A 211 -5.59 7.58 -17.70
N ALA A 212 -4.71 6.68 -18.15
CA ALA A 212 -4.04 6.79 -19.44
C ALA A 212 -5.04 6.95 -20.60
N ARG A 213 -6.08 6.11 -20.64
CA ARG A 213 -7.16 6.21 -21.62
C ARG A 213 -7.92 7.53 -21.51
N ALA A 214 -8.23 7.95 -20.31
CA ALA A 214 -9.00 9.16 -20.08
C ALA A 214 -8.23 10.45 -20.40
N VAL A 215 -6.90 10.45 -20.30
CA VAL A 215 -6.07 11.57 -20.77
C VAL A 215 -5.76 11.50 -22.28
N GLY A 216 -6.35 10.52 -22.99
CA GLY A 216 -6.23 10.39 -24.45
C GLY A 216 -4.97 9.67 -24.93
N MET A 217 -4.33 8.85 -24.10
CA MET A 217 -3.17 8.05 -24.52
C MET A 217 -3.59 7.00 -25.56
N PRO A 218 -2.86 6.83 -26.68
CA PRO A 218 -3.15 5.82 -27.68
C PRO A 218 -3.20 4.42 -27.10
N HIS A 219 -4.11 3.59 -27.64
CA HIS A 219 -4.31 2.21 -27.18
C HIS A 219 -3.03 1.38 -27.25
N ASP A 220 -2.22 1.60 -28.29
CA ASP A 220 -0.98 0.88 -28.56
C ASP A 220 0.28 1.67 -28.15
N SER A 221 0.13 2.59 -27.20
CA SER A 221 1.21 3.40 -26.67
C SER A 221 2.35 2.53 -26.14
N PRO A 222 3.62 2.85 -26.44
CA PRO A 222 4.79 2.16 -25.88
C PRO A 222 4.79 2.16 -24.33
N LEU A 223 4.30 3.22 -23.69
CA LEU A 223 4.20 3.30 -22.23
C LEU A 223 3.19 2.26 -21.71
N ARG A 224 2.07 2.07 -22.41
CA ARG A 224 1.07 1.07 -22.08
C ARG A 224 1.62 -0.34 -22.24
N ALA A 225 2.30 -0.62 -23.36
CA ALA A 225 2.92 -1.90 -23.63
C ALA A 225 3.97 -2.25 -22.55
N ARG A 226 4.84 -1.30 -22.19
CA ARG A 226 5.85 -1.48 -21.14
C ARG A 226 5.24 -1.74 -19.77
N ALA A 227 4.22 -1.00 -19.41
CA ALA A 227 3.53 -1.17 -18.14
C ALA A 227 2.80 -2.52 -18.06
N SER A 228 2.25 -3.02 -19.18
CA SER A 228 1.60 -4.35 -19.22
C SER A 228 2.59 -5.49 -19.01
N ILE A 229 3.79 -5.42 -19.58
CA ILE A 229 4.86 -6.41 -19.35
C ILE A 229 5.18 -6.53 -17.85
N VAL A 230 5.43 -5.40 -17.19
CA VAL A 230 5.75 -5.39 -15.76
C VAL A 230 4.57 -5.89 -14.92
N HIS A 231 3.34 -5.48 -15.27
CA HIS A 231 2.15 -5.92 -14.56
C HIS A 231 1.89 -7.43 -14.72
N THR A 232 2.05 -7.97 -15.91
CA THR A 232 1.88 -9.41 -16.14
C THR A 232 2.88 -10.21 -15.31
N LEU A 233 4.17 -9.83 -15.31
CA LEU A 233 5.17 -10.48 -14.46
C LEU A 233 4.82 -10.39 -12.97
N GLN A 234 4.32 -9.24 -12.51
CA GLN A 234 3.91 -9.07 -11.11
C GLN A 234 2.72 -9.96 -10.77
N THR A 235 1.74 -10.07 -11.68
CA THR A 235 0.57 -10.94 -11.48
C THR A 235 0.96 -12.41 -11.40
N GLU A 236 1.85 -12.87 -12.29
CA GLU A 236 2.39 -14.24 -12.25
C GLU A 236 3.13 -14.54 -10.93
N ALA A 237 3.85 -13.55 -10.41
CA ALA A 237 4.52 -13.70 -9.12
C ALA A 237 3.52 -13.74 -7.95
N ASP A 238 2.55 -12.84 -7.93
CA ASP A 238 1.61 -12.68 -6.81
C ASP A 238 0.56 -13.80 -6.75
N GLU A 239 0.04 -14.25 -7.90
CA GLU A 239 -1.05 -15.22 -7.97
C GLU A 239 -0.56 -16.66 -8.10
N ALA A 240 0.48 -16.91 -8.90
CA ALA A 240 1.01 -18.23 -9.16
C ALA A 240 2.31 -18.56 -8.41
N GLY A 241 2.92 -17.56 -7.76
CA GLY A 241 4.17 -17.72 -7.03
C GLY A 241 5.39 -17.93 -7.93
N HIS A 242 5.32 -17.51 -9.19
CA HIS A 242 6.39 -17.69 -10.16
C HIS A 242 7.46 -16.61 -10.00
N CYS A 243 8.72 -16.98 -9.87
CA CYS A 243 9.83 -16.02 -9.92
C CYS A 243 10.13 -15.53 -11.34
N TRP A 244 9.73 -16.32 -12.34
CA TRP A 244 9.95 -16.04 -13.77
C TRP A 244 8.84 -16.62 -14.64
N THR A 245 8.71 -16.09 -15.83
CA THR A 245 7.78 -16.56 -16.89
C THR A 245 8.57 -16.73 -18.18
N SER A 246 8.20 -17.68 -19.04
CA SER A 246 8.82 -17.79 -20.36
C SER A 246 8.49 -16.57 -21.22
N GLU A 247 9.42 -16.13 -22.07
CA GLU A 247 9.15 -14.98 -22.94
C GLU A 247 7.90 -15.14 -23.82
N PRO A 248 7.65 -16.30 -24.46
CA PRO A 248 6.43 -16.50 -25.23
C PRO A 248 5.15 -16.38 -24.40
N ASP A 249 5.13 -16.98 -23.19
CA ASP A 249 3.93 -16.94 -22.33
C ASP A 249 3.69 -15.52 -21.80
N LEU A 250 4.74 -14.81 -21.42
CA LEU A 250 4.66 -13.41 -20.99
C LEU A 250 4.05 -12.52 -22.07
N LEU A 251 4.52 -12.66 -23.32
CA LEU A 251 4.03 -11.86 -24.43
C LEU A 251 2.57 -12.20 -24.77
N LEU A 252 2.18 -13.48 -24.67
CA LEU A 252 0.81 -13.93 -24.87
C LEU A 252 -0.12 -13.35 -23.79
N HIS A 253 0.21 -13.50 -22.53
CA HIS A 253 -0.62 -13.00 -21.41
C HIS A 253 -0.70 -11.45 -21.43
N ALA A 254 0.40 -10.77 -21.77
CA ALA A 254 0.37 -9.33 -21.95
C ALA A 254 -0.50 -8.90 -23.13
N GLN A 255 -0.51 -9.65 -24.23
CA GLN A 255 -1.39 -9.41 -25.37
C GLN A 255 -2.87 -9.57 -24.98
N GLU A 256 -3.21 -10.63 -24.26
CA GLU A 256 -4.57 -10.86 -23.76
C GLU A 256 -5.03 -9.72 -22.86
N LEU A 257 -4.14 -9.19 -22.01
CA LEU A 257 -4.44 -8.10 -21.08
C LEU A 257 -4.74 -6.77 -21.79
N VAL A 258 -3.92 -6.40 -22.80
CA VAL A 258 -3.98 -5.05 -23.37
C VAL A 258 -4.38 -4.98 -24.82
N GLY A 259 -4.44 -6.12 -25.57
CA GLY A 259 -4.78 -6.16 -26.98
C GLY A 259 -3.76 -5.48 -27.91
N ILE A 260 -2.49 -5.37 -27.48
CA ILE A 260 -1.39 -4.85 -28.28
C ILE A 260 -0.70 -6.01 -29.00
N SER A 261 -0.20 -5.80 -30.21
CA SER A 261 0.46 -6.87 -30.98
C SER A 261 1.74 -7.37 -30.29
N VAL A 262 2.06 -8.65 -30.52
CA VAL A 262 3.23 -9.32 -29.92
C VAL A 262 4.53 -8.62 -30.28
N GLU A 263 4.65 -8.09 -31.49
CA GLU A 263 5.85 -7.37 -31.95
C GLU A 263 6.12 -6.10 -31.11
N LYS A 264 5.06 -5.30 -30.86
CA LYS A 264 5.16 -4.11 -30.00
C LYS A 264 5.42 -4.46 -28.53
N LEU A 265 4.86 -5.57 -28.06
CA LEU A 265 5.14 -6.07 -26.72
C LEU A 265 6.57 -6.59 -26.58
N ALA A 266 7.12 -7.23 -27.61
CA ALA A 266 8.52 -7.65 -27.65
C ALA A 266 9.49 -6.43 -27.62
N GLU A 267 9.18 -5.37 -28.35
CA GLU A 267 9.92 -4.10 -28.28
C GLU A 267 9.83 -3.49 -26.88
N ALA A 268 8.63 -3.52 -26.26
CA ALA A 268 8.42 -3.03 -24.92
C ALA A 268 9.20 -3.84 -23.88
N LEU A 269 9.24 -5.17 -24.01
CA LEU A 269 10.04 -6.05 -23.17
C LEU A 269 11.53 -5.74 -23.30
N ALA A 270 12.04 -5.58 -24.52
CA ALA A 270 13.44 -5.17 -24.73
C ALA A 270 13.75 -3.84 -24.03
N ALA A 271 12.86 -2.85 -24.13
CA ALA A 271 13.03 -1.56 -23.46
C ALA A 271 12.96 -1.67 -21.90
N GLU A 272 12.22 -2.64 -21.34
CA GLU A 272 12.20 -2.90 -19.89
C GLU A 272 13.48 -3.59 -19.42
N VAL A 273 14.05 -4.49 -20.25
CA VAL A 273 15.35 -5.12 -19.98
C VAL A 273 16.45 -4.06 -20.01
N ASP A 274 16.49 -3.21 -21.04
CA ASP A 274 17.48 -2.13 -21.18
C ASP A 274 17.38 -1.12 -20.02
N ALA A 275 16.18 -0.85 -19.56
CA ALA A 275 15.95 -0.01 -18.39
C ALA A 275 16.31 -0.70 -17.04
N GLY A 276 16.70 -1.97 -17.07
CA GLY A 276 17.09 -2.74 -15.89
C GLY A 276 15.97 -2.98 -14.88
N ARG A 277 14.71 -2.97 -15.31
CA ARG A 277 13.55 -3.31 -14.45
C ARG A 277 13.18 -4.78 -14.54
N VAL A 278 13.48 -5.39 -15.65
CA VAL A 278 13.26 -6.80 -15.97
C VAL A 278 14.59 -7.43 -16.33
N VAL A 279 14.78 -8.69 -15.96
CA VAL A 279 15.99 -9.47 -16.32
C VAL A 279 15.60 -10.59 -17.27
N ARG A 280 16.36 -10.75 -18.35
CA ARG A 280 16.23 -11.85 -19.30
C ARG A 280 17.43 -12.78 -19.14
N GLU A 281 17.18 -14.06 -18.86
CA GLU A 281 18.20 -15.10 -18.73
C GLU A 281 17.69 -16.42 -19.34
N ASP A 282 18.35 -16.93 -20.34
CA ASP A 282 18.03 -18.21 -21.01
C ASP A 282 16.55 -18.38 -21.40
N GLY A 283 15.94 -17.33 -21.96
CA GLY A 283 14.54 -17.33 -22.37
C GLY A 283 13.53 -17.18 -21.22
N ARG A 284 14.00 -17.04 -20.01
CA ARG A 284 13.22 -16.75 -18.80
C ARG A 284 13.25 -15.25 -18.53
N ILE A 285 12.10 -14.72 -18.16
CA ILE A 285 11.93 -13.30 -17.85
C ILE A 285 11.56 -13.16 -16.37
N PHE A 286 12.29 -12.34 -15.66
CA PHE A 286 12.15 -12.11 -14.22
C PHE A 286 11.85 -10.65 -13.92
N MET A 287 11.06 -10.40 -12.88
CA MET A 287 11.18 -9.13 -12.18
C MET A 287 12.58 -9.03 -11.56
N LYS A 288 13.21 -7.86 -11.68
CA LYS A 288 14.58 -7.63 -11.19
C LYS A 288 14.79 -8.07 -9.74
N ASP A 289 13.87 -7.70 -8.86
CA ASP A 289 14.01 -7.98 -7.43
C ASP A 289 13.90 -9.48 -7.14
N LEU A 290 13.01 -10.20 -7.84
CA LEU A 290 12.86 -11.65 -7.72
C LEU A 290 14.10 -12.39 -8.24
N PHE A 291 14.65 -11.95 -9.37
CA PHE A 291 15.91 -12.50 -9.90
C PHE A 291 17.05 -12.44 -8.88
N PHE A 292 17.25 -11.25 -8.29
CA PHE A 292 18.32 -11.10 -7.29
C PHE A 292 17.99 -11.79 -5.97
N ALA A 293 16.72 -11.90 -5.59
CA ALA A 293 16.31 -12.66 -4.41
C ALA A 293 16.63 -14.15 -4.58
N GLU A 294 16.22 -14.77 -5.70
CA GLU A 294 16.48 -16.17 -6.01
C GLU A 294 17.99 -16.48 -6.02
N ASN A 295 18.77 -15.65 -6.73
CA ASN A 295 20.24 -15.81 -6.77
C ASN A 295 20.88 -15.67 -5.37
N ARG A 296 20.41 -14.73 -4.55
CA ARG A 296 20.91 -14.58 -3.17
C ARG A 296 20.56 -15.78 -2.30
N VAL A 297 19.32 -16.30 -2.42
CA VAL A 297 18.91 -17.52 -1.70
C VAL A 297 19.78 -18.70 -2.11
N ALA A 298 19.96 -18.92 -3.41
CA ALA A 298 20.82 -20.00 -3.93
C ALA A 298 22.26 -19.90 -3.42
N ALA A 299 22.84 -18.69 -3.47
CA ALA A 299 24.20 -18.45 -2.97
C ALA A 299 24.31 -18.70 -1.45
N LYS A 300 23.32 -18.26 -0.66
CA LYS A 300 23.29 -18.48 0.79
C LYS A 300 23.09 -19.95 1.16
N LEU A 301 22.24 -20.68 0.45
CA LEU A 301 22.07 -22.13 0.66
C LEU A 301 23.37 -22.87 0.35
N ARG A 302 24.06 -22.54 -0.74
CA ARG A 302 25.38 -23.12 -1.06
C ARG A 302 26.39 -22.83 0.03
N GLN A 303 26.46 -21.58 0.50
CA GLN A 303 27.34 -21.20 1.62
C GLN A 303 27.04 -21.98 2.90
N LEU A 304 25.74 -22.24 3.19
CA LEU A 304 25.36 -23.09 4.32
C LEU A 304 25.78 -24.55 4.15
N LEU A 305 25.65 -25.11 2.94
CA LEU A 305 26.07 -26.47 2.64
C LEU A 305 27.57 -26.67 2.85
N ASP A 306 28.39 -25.71 2.45
CA ASP A 306 29.87 -25.75 2.53
C ASP A 306 30.39 -25.41 3.95
N ALA A 307 29.56 -24.82 4.81
CA ALA A 307 29.98 -24.43 6.17
C ALA A 307 30.10 -25.65 7.10
N PRO A 308 31.07 -25.68 8.04
CA PRO A 308 31.19 -26.74 9.04
C PRO A 308 29.95 -26.75 9.97
N GLN A 309 29.66 -27.90 10.55
CA GLN A 309 28.64 -27.99 11.61
C GLN A 309 29.16 -27.34 12.90
N SER A 310 28.25 -26.63 13.62
CA SER A 310 28.57 -26.00 14.90
C SER A 310 28.64 -26.95 16.08
N PHE A 311 28.18 -28.20 15.90
CA PHE A 311 28.18 -29.25 16.90
C PHE A 311 28.72 -30.58 16.31
N GLY A 312 29.19 -31.47 17.17
CA GLY A 312 29.77 -32.74 16.73
C GLY A 312 28.76 -33.68 16.10
N GLU A 313 29.24 -34.63 15.32
CA GLU A 313 28.43 -35.63 14.62
C GLU A 313 27.48 -36.38 15.57
N ILE A 314 26.28 -36.65 15.07
CA ILE A 314 25.27 -37.50 15.70
C ILE A 314 25.11 -38.74 14.85
N ASP A 315 25.32 -39.93 15.46
CA ASP A 315 25.01 -41.19 14.80
C ASP A 315 23.48 -41.35 14.67
N PRO A 316 22.91 -41.29 13.44
CA PRO A 316 21.47 -41.32 13.26
C PRO A 316 20.82 -42.61 13.75
N GLU A 317 21.45 -43.77 13.54
CA GLU A 317 20.84 -45.04 13.92
C GLU A 317 20.73 -45.18 15.44
N ARG A 318 21.77 -44.78 16.14
CA ARG A 318 21.79 -44.74 17.59
C ARG A 318 20.81 -43.73 18.16
N ALA A 319 20.72 -42.56 17.56
CA ALA A 319 19.83 -41.50 18.00
C ALA A 319 18.34 -41.84 17.78
N ILE A 320 18.02 -42.43 16.62
CA ILE A 320 16.65 -42.87 16.31
C ILE A 320 16.23 -43.99 17.26
N LYS A 321 17.07 -45.00 17.42
CA LYS A 321 16.80 -46.12 18.34
C LYS A 321 16.58 -45.64 19.78
N TRP A 322 17.40 -44.70 20.25
CA TRP A 322 17.22 -44.08 21.57
C TRP A 322 15.87 -43.34 21.65
N TRP A 323 15.48 -42.61 20.63
CA TRP A 323 14.23 -41.85 20.61
C TRP A 323 13.00 -42.78 20.60
N GLU A 324 13.03 -43.87 19.80
CA GLU A 324 11.95 -44.85 19.75
C GLU A 324 11.81 -45.57 21.11
N GLN A 325 12.91 -45.95 21.73
CA GLN A 325 12.91 -46.58 23.07
C GLN A 325 12.36 -45.62 24.15
N LYS A 326 12.73 -44.36 24.08
CA LYS A 326 12.30 -43.35 25.04
C LYS A 326 10.80 -43.04 24.92
N THR A 327 10.28 -42.99 23.71
CA THR A 327 8.90 -42.56 23.43
C THR A 327 7.91 -43.70 23.31
N GLY A 328 8.39 -44.92 23.06
CA GLY A 328 7.56 -46.08 22.70
C GLY A 328 6.95 -46.00 21.32
N PHE A 329 7.35 -45.02 20.53
CA PHE A 329 6.80 -44.75 19.20
C PHE A 329 7.78 -45.22 18.12
N THR A 330 7.29 -45.95 17.12
CA THR A 330 8.10 -46.45 15.99
C THR A 330 7.85 -45.57 14.77
N LEU A 331 8.91 -45.05 14.18
CA LEU A 331 8.83 -44.25 12.95
C LEU A 331 8.50 -45.11 11.73
N ALA A 332 7.57 -44.65 10.89
CA ALA A 332 7.34 -45.28 9.60
C ALA A 332 8.60 -45.18 8.71
N PRO A 333 8.79 -46.10 7.74
CA PRO A 333 10.04 -46.16 6.95
C PRO A 333 10.42 -44.79 6.29
N ALA A 334 9.46 -44.08 5.76
CA ALA A 334 9.69 -42.76 5.15
C ALA A 334 10.07 -41.70 6.19
N GLN A 335 9.43 -41.70 7.36
CA GLN A 335 9.77 -40.82 8.49
C GLN A 335 11.16 -41.09 9.04
N LEU A 336 11.49 -42.36 9.20
CA LEU A 336 12.81 -42.82 9.62
C LEU A 336 13.89 -42.32 8.66
N ASN A 337 13.65 -42.46 7.35
CA ASN A 337 14.60 -41.97 6.35
C ASN A 337 14.75 -40.47 6.39
N ALA A 338 13.64 -39.70 6.59
CA ALA A 338 13.69 -38.26 6.72
C ALA A 338 14.47 -37.77 7.94
N VAL A 339 14.28 -38.42 9.12
CA VAL A 339 15.06 -38.12 10.34
C VAL A 339 16.54 -38.46 10.13
N ARG A 340 16.86 -39.62 9.53
CA ARG A 340 18.23 -40.03 9.20
C ARG A 340 18.93 -39.02 8.30
N LEU A 341 18.23 -38.56 7.22
CA LEU A 341 18.77 -37.60 6.30
C LEU A 341 18.99 -36.24 6.98
N ALA A 342 18.02 -35.74 7.76
CA ALA A 342 18.13 -34.49 8.47
C ALA A 342 19.29 -34.44 9.47
N LEU A 343 19.58 -35.57 10.15
CA LEU A 343 20.72 -35.65 11.10
C LEU A 343 22.09 -35.66 10.41
N ARG A 344 22.15 -36.03 9.12
CA ARG A 344 23.38 -36.07 8.32
C ARG A 344 23.59 -34.84 7.44
N SER A 345 22.54 -34.09 7.17
CA SER A 345 22.58 -33.02 6.20
C SER A 345 22.65 -31.66 6.88
N LYS A 346 23.42 -30.76 6.30
CA LYS A 346 23.47 -29.34 6.73
C LYS A 346 22.19 -28.58 6.41
N VAL A 347 21.58 -28.92 5.28
CA VAL A 347 20.25 -28.39 4.84
C VAL A 347 19.43 -29.63 4.42
N CYS A 348 18.19 -29.69 4.89
CA CYS A 348 17.29 -30.81 4.58
C CYS A 348 15.88 -30.23 4.31
N ILE A 349 15.28 -30.67 3.22
CA ILE A 349 13.89 -30.34 2.86
C ILE A 349 13.05 -31.60 3.05
N VAL A 350 12.03 -31.50 3.92
CA VAL A 350 11.06 -32.56 4.17
C VAL A 350 9.75 -32.20 3.55
N THR A 351 9.33 -32.89 2.50
CA THR A 351 8.04 -32.66 1.80
C THR A 351 7.12 -33.86 2.00
N GLY A 352 5.81 -33.58 1.90
CA GLY A 352 4.78 -34.61 2.04
C GLY A 352 3.39 -34.01 2.21
N GLY A 353 2.36 -34.77 1.85
CA GLY A 353 0.95 -34.37 1.98
C GLY A 353 0.51 -34.10 3.44
N PRO A 354 -0.72 -33.66 3.64
CA PRO A 354 -1.28 -33.51 4.97
C PRO A 354 -1.41 -34.88 5.66
N GLY A 355 -1.17 -34.93 6.99
CA GLY A 355 -1.36 -36.16 7.78
C GLY A 355 -0.23 -37.21 7.69
N VAL A 356 0.78 -37.04 6.86
CA VAL A 356 1.89 -38.01 6.73
C VAL A 356 2.88 -38.02 7.92
N GLY A 357 2.65 -37.19 8.91
CA GLY A 357 3.44 -37.13 10.14
C GLY A 357 4.70 -36.27 10.06
N LYS A 358 4.69 -35.19 9.27
CA LYS A 358 5.76 -34.16 9.28
C LYS A 358 6.06 -33.66 10.70
N THR A 359 5.03 -33.41 11.48
CA THR A 359 5.15 -32.96 12.87
C THR A 359 5.85 -33.98 13.77
N THR A 360 5.65 -35.29 13.51
CA THR A 360 6.37 -36.39 14.22
C THR A 360 7.86 -36.35 13.90
N ILE A 361 8.24 -36.10 12.66
CA ILE A 361 9.65 -35.94 12.25
C ILE A 361 10.28 -34.75 12.97
N ILE A 362 9.59 -33.58 12.98
CA ILE A 362 10.07 -32.37 13.68
C ILE A 362 10.26 -32.66 15.17
N ARG A 363 9.27 -33.31 15.82
CA ARG A 363 9.34 -33.68 17.23
C ARG A 363 10.57 -34.62 17.50
N ALA A 364 10.76 -35.62 16.67
CA ALA A 364 11.90 -36.56 16.81
C ALA A 364 13.25 -35.81 16.72
N LEU A 365 13.40 -34.91 15.73
CA LEU A 365 14.61 -34.11 15.55
C LEU A 365 14.86 -33.19 16.75
N VAL A 366 13.82 -32.45 17.21
CA VAL A 366 13.92 -31.56 18.37
C VAL A 366 14.33 -32.30 19.64
N GLU A 367 13.74 -33.48 19.90
CA GLU A 367 14.07 -34.29 21.07
C GLU A 367 15.47 -34.91 20.97
N ILE A 368 15.91 -35.34 19.79
CA ILE A 368 17.25 -35.87 19.54
C ILE A 368 18.31 -34.79 19.77
N TYR A 369 18.14 -33.62 19.16
CA TYR A 369 19.07 -32.50 19.34
C TYR A 369 19.10 -31.99 20.79
N GLY A 370 17.94 -31.97 21.46
CA GLY A 370 17.80 -31.56 22.85
C GLY A 370 18.30 -32.59 23.88
N ALA A 371 18.63 -33.81 23.46
CA ALA A 371 19.07 -34.90 24.36
C ALA A 371 20.46 -34.64 24.96
N ARG A 372 21.37 -34.02 24.21
CA ARG A 372 22.72 -33.71 24.69
C ARG A 372 22.69 -32.49 25.60
N ARG A 373 23.03 -32.69 26.88
CA ARG A 373 23.01 -31.64 27.90
C ARG A 373 24.32 -31.55 28.65
N VAL A 374 24.71 -30.31 29.01
CA VAL A 374 25.82 -30.01 29.92
C VAL A 374 25.28 -29.05 30.98
N GLY A 375 25.48 -29.41 32.25
CA GLY A 375 24.93 -28.62 33.37
C GLY A 375 23.42 -28.41 33.33
N GLY A 376 22.67 -29.42 32.79
CA GLY A 376 21.21 -29.38 32.64
C GLY A 376 20.69 -28.60 31.46
N LYS A 377 21.54 -27.86 30.74
CA LYS A 377 21.16 -27.08 29.55
C LYS A 377 21.46 -27.85 28.25
N PRO A 378 20.58 -27.75 27.23
CA PRO A 378 20.87 -28.32 25.91
C PRO A 378 22.17 -27.74 25.35
N VAL A 379 23.02 -28.59 24.78
CA VAL A 379 24.25 -28.14 24.10
C VAL A 379 23.94 -27.57 22.72
N ILE A 380 22.91 -28.10 22.06
CA ILE A 380 22.49 -27.69 20.71
C ILE A 380 21.25 -26.80 20.86
N LYS A 381 21.38 -25.59 20.38
CA LYS A 381 20.28 -24.60 20.39
C LYS A 381 19.41 -24.75 19.15
N VAL A 382 18.22 -25.33 19.34
CA VAL A 382 17.21 -25.52 18.29
C VAL A 382 16.26 -24.33 18.29
N LEU A 383 16.04 -23.72 17.13
CA LEU A 383 15.08 -22.64 16.92
C LEU A 383 13.99 -23.12 15.96
N LEU A 384 12.73 -22.94 16.40
CA LEU A 384 11.55 -23.33 15.64
C LEU A 384 10.81 -22.12 15.14
N SER A 385 10.43 -22.15 13.86
CA SER A 385 9.71 -21.02 13.25
C SER A 385 8.71 -21.49 12.21
N ALA A 386 7.71 -20.64 11.94
CA ALA A 386 6.73 -20.85 10.88
C ALA A 386 6.27 -19.51 10.33
N PRO A 387 5.71 -19.40 9.11
CA PRO A 387 5.23 -18.15 8.55
C PRO A 387 4.01 -17.58 9.29
N THR A 388 3.17 -18.44 9.86
CA THR A 388 1.94 -18.02 10.55
C THR A 388 1.96 -18.32 12.05
N GLY A 389 1.22 -17.51 12.83
CA GLY A 389 1.07 -17.73 14.28
C GLY A 389 0.38 -19.05 14.62
N ARG A 390 -0.55 -19.53 13.77
CA ARG A 390 -1.23 -20.82 13.96
C ARG A 390 -0.25 -21.99 13.77
N ALA A 391 0.58 -21.96 12.74
CA ALA A 391 1.59 -22.97 12.51
C ALA A 391 2.64 -23.00 13.64
N ALA A 392 3.14 -21.83 14.05
CA ALA A 392 4.07 -21.73 15.18
C ALA A 392 3.47 -22.29 16.49
N LYS A 393 2.20 -22.00 16.78
CA LYS A 393 1.51 -22.54 17.97
C LYS A 393 1.41 -24.06 17.91
N ARG A 394 0.98 -24.65 16.78
CA ARG A 394 0.91 -26.10 16.58
C ARG A 394 2.28 -26.79 16.76
N MET A 395 3.33 -26.13 16.21
CA MET A 395 4.70 -26.62 16.36
C MET A 395 5.14 -26.62 17.84
N THR A 396 4.80 -25.58 18.60
CA THR A 396 5.06 -25.52 20.05
C THR A 396 4.31 -26.63 20.80
N GLU A 397 3.02 -26.81 20.53
CA GLU A 397 2.18 -27.82 21.19
C GLU A 397 2.69 -29.24 20.91
N SER A 398 3.16 -29.53 19.71
CA SER A 398 3.62 -30.86 19.30
C SER A 398 5.03 -31.20 19.75
N THR A 399 5.92 -30.21 19.86
CA THR A 399 7.34 -30.43 20.20
C THR A 399 7.66 -30.14 21.67
N GLY A 400 6.81 -29.36 22.36
CA GLY A 400 7.09 -28.83 23.69
C GLY A 400 8.16 -27.74 23.74
N VAL A 401 8.68 -27.31 22.56
CA VAL A 401 9.68 -26.24 22.43
C VAL A 401 9.03 -24.99 21.82
N PRO A 402 9.25 -23.80 22.39
CA PRO A 402 8.63 -22.57 21.85
C PRO A 402 9.01 -22.32 20.40
N ALA A 403 8.01 -22.19 19.55
CA ALA A 403 8.12 -21.76 18.15
C ALA A 403 7.53 -20.37 17.98
N VAL A 404 8.11 -19.58 17.09
CA VAL A 404 7.68 -18.20 16.81
C VAL A 404 7.47 -17.99 15.31
N THR A 405 6.81 -16.91 14.91
CA THR A 405 6.74 -16.58 13.48
C THR A 405 8.09 -16.10 12.96
N VAL A 406 8.33 -16.27 11.65
CA VAL A 406 9.57 -15.81 10.98
C VAL A 406 9.79 -14.31 11.25
N HIS A 407 8.75 -13.49 11.14
CA HIS A 407 8.82 -12.05 11.46
C HIS A 407 9.27 -11.79 12.91
N ARG A 408 8.77 -12.57 13.86
CA ARG A 408 9.15 -12.45 15.27
C ARG A 408 10.55 -12.97 15.53
N LEU A 409 10.96 -14.05 14.86
CA LEU A 409 12.32 -14.60 14.92
C LEU A 409 13.35 -13.58 14.46
N LEU A 410 13.07 -12.90 13.34
CA LEU A 410 13.95 -11.90 12.73
C LEU A 410 13.76 -10.49 13.32
N LYS A 411 12.83 -10.31 14.26
CA LYS A 411 12.46 -9.01 14.87
C LYS A 411 12.13 -7.94 13.82
N TYR A 412 11.12 -8.21 13.01
CA TYR A 412 10.60 -7.27 12.03
C TYR A 412 10.07 -5.99 12.71
N ASN A 413 10.46 -4.83 12.18
CA ASN A 413 9.96 -3.52 12.60
C ASN A 413 9.00 -2.96 11.53
N PRO A 414 7.69 -2.87 11.82
CA PRO A 414 6.72 -2.36 10.85
C PRO A 414 6.89 -0.87 10.49
N GLN A 415 7.55 -0.09 11.35
CA GLN A 415 7.74 1.35 11.11
C GLN A 415 8.83 1.62 10.08
N THR A 416 9.92 0.84 10.12
CA THR A 416 11.05 0.97 9.18
C THR A 416 10.98 -0.02 8.03
N ASN A 417 10.06 -1.01 8.09
CA ASN A 417 9.97 -2.13 7.15
C ASN A 417 11.27 -2.96 7.05
N GLU A 418 11.96 -3.13 8.18
CA GLU A 418 13.25 -3.79 8.25
C GLU A 418 13.27 -4.91 9.29
N PHE A 419 14.19 -5.86 9.11
CA PHE A 419 14.47 -6.91 10.09
C PHE A 419 15.72 -6.55 10.91
N THR A 420 15.64 -6.66 12.24
CA THR A 420 16.79 -6.45 13.13
C THR A 420 17.87 -7.51 12.89
N TYR A 421 17.45 -8.76 12.65
CA TYR A 421 18.38 -9.84 12.29
C TYR A 421 18.45 -9.94 10.76
N ASN A 422 19.65 -9.85 10.23
CA ASN A 422 19.97 -9.85 8.81
C ASN A 422 21.36 -10.47 8.56
N ALA A 423 21.95 -10.25 7.39
CA ALA A 423 23.25 -10.81 7.03
C ALA A 423 24.39 -10.29 7.93
N ASP A 424 24.31 -9.03 8.37
CA ASP A 424 25.33 -8.38 9.22
C ASP A 424 25.13 -8.69 10.71
N ASN A 425 23.89 -9.05 11.09
CA ASN A 425 23.53 -9.42 12.46
C ASN A 425 22.68 -10.69 12.45
N PRO A 426 23.29 -11.87 12.26
CA PRO A 426 22.56 -13.13 12.12
C PRO A 426 21.95 -13.61 13.44
N VAL A 427 20.86 -14.39 13.33
CA VAL A 427 20.24 -15.05 14.47
C VAL A 427 21.19 -16.14 14.99
N SER A 428 21.48 -16.12 16.30
CA SER A 428 22.31 -17.13 16.93
C SER A 428 21.50 -18.41 17.22
N GLY A 429 21.88 -19.54 16.63
CA GLY A 429 21.30 -20.86 16.82
C GLY A 429 22.10 -21.90 16.06
N ASP A 430 21.98 -23.18 16.48
CA ASP A 430 22.73 -24.31 15.87
C ASP A 430 21.87 -25.06 14.85
N VAL A 431 20.55 -25.20 15.12
CA VAL A 431 19.59 -25.87 14.26
C VAL A 431 18.36 -24.97 14.11
N PHE A 432 17.94 -24.73 12.89
CA PHE A 432 16.74 -23.98 12.55
C PHE A 432 15.74 -24.90 11.86
N VAL A 433 14.52 -24.94 12.36
CA VAL A 433 13.44 -25.72 11.75
C VAL A 433 12.31 -24.76 11.36
N PHE A 434 11.99 -24.75 10.08
CA PHE A 434 10.90 -23.97 9.53
C PHE A 434 9.79 -24.92 9.06
N ASP A 435 8.58 -24.75 9.58
CA ASP A 435 7.38 -25.46 9.12
C ASP A 435 6.57 -24.59 8.16
N GLU A 436 5.76 -25.21 7.31
CA GLU A 436 4.89 -24.54 6.32
C GLU A 436 5.65 -23.56 5.40
N THR A 437 6.87 -23.91 4.98
CA THR A 437 7.73 -23.07 4.11
C THR A 437 7.12 -22.77 2.75
N SER A 438 6.13 -23.54 2.28
CA SER A 438 5.36 -23.24 1.06
C SER A 438 4.57 -21.91 1.11
N MET A 439 4.39 -21.35 2.31
CA MET A 439 3.74 -20.04 2.52
C MET A 439 4.75 -18.88 2.63
N VAL A 440 6.03 -19.13 2.44
CA VAL A 440 7.09 -18.12 2.47
C VAL A 440 7.43 -17.78 1.02
N ASP A 441 7.30 -16.50 0.67
CA ASP A 441 7.79 -15.96 -0.60
C ASP A 441 9.32 -15.85 -0.59
N ILE A 442 9.90 -15.56 -1.76
CA ILE A 442 11.34 -15.52 -1.93
C ILE A 442 12.00 -14.24 -1.29
#